data_0a6a0f5d18f5d347c2ebdfa82ccfb50e
#
_entry.id   0a6a0f5d18f5d347c2ebdfa82ccfb50e
#
_cell.length_a   1.000
_cell.length_b   1.000
_cell.length_c   1.000
_cell.angle_alpha   90.00
_cell.angle_beta   90.00
_cell.angle_gamma   90.00
#
_symmetry.space_group_name_H-M   'P 1'
#
loop_
_entity.id
_entity.type
_entity.pdbx_description
1 polymer ?
#
loop_
_entity_poly.entity_id
_entity_poly.type
_entity_poly.pdbx_seq_one_letter_code
_entity_poly.pdbx_strand_id
1 'polypeptide(L)'
;MIYYFAYGSNLNHHQMTNIRCIGSKYLKTFFLKDYKLIFCHPNKLNKFGYGNVMKNKGSETPGAIWKITRKHEEILDRYEGFPNTYQKEYFYLNEKKIMFYIMKKYYLKKPPKSYIDTINEGYKNCNIDLSITY
;
A
#
# COMPACT_ATOMS: atom_id res chain seq x y z
N MET A 1 -19.31 -3.57 -0.76
CA MET A 1 -18.14 -4.07 -0.03
C MET A 1 -16.94 -4.12 -0.92
N ILE A 2 -15.83 -3.55 -0.46
CA ILE A 2 -14.63 -3.36 -1.25
C ILE A 2 -13.47 -4.03 -0.56
N TYR A 3 -12.60 -4.67 -1.34
CA TYR A 3 -11.38 -5.29 -0.84
C TYR A 3 -10.18 -4.47 -1.33
N TYR A 4 -9.26 -4.17 -0.40
CA TYR A 4 -8.14 -3.29 -0.65
C TYR A 4 -6.85 -3.95 -0.18
N PHE A 5 -5.85 -3.99 -1.07
CA PHE A 5 -4.53 -4.51 -0.75
C PHE A 5 -3.60 -3.34 -0.45
N ALA A 6 -3.13 -3.29 0.79
CA ALA A 6 -2.21 -2.27 1.27
C ALA A 6 -0.80 -2.85 1.37
N TYR A 7 0.15 -2.23 0.70
CA TYR A 7 1.55 -2.69 0.71
C TYR A 7 2.50 -1.67 1.34
N GLY A 8 2.03 -0.46 1.63
CA GLY A 8 2.81 0.61 2.25
C GLY A 8 2.38 0.87 3.69
N SER A 9 2.26 2.12 4.06
CA SER A 9 1.95 2.49 5.45
C SER A 9 0.59 1.97 5.94
N ASN A 10 -0.35 1.71 5.04
CA ASN A 10 -1.67 1.18 5.43
C ASN A 10 -1.67 -0.31 5.79
N LEU A 11 -0.50 -0.95 5.76
CA LEU A 11 -0.27 -2.22 6.43
C LEU A 11 -0.41 -2.06 7.94
N ASN A 12 -0.08 -0.89 8.44
CA ASN A 12 -0.09 -0.58 9.87
C ASN A 12 -1.53 -0.56 10.37
N HIS A 13 -1.85 -1.47 11.31
CA HIS A 13 -3.21 -1.64 11.80
C HIS A 13 -3.73 -0.40 12.53
N HIS A 14 -2.89 0.23 13.33
CA HIS A 14 -3.29 1.45 14.03
C HIS A 14 -3.64 2.55 13.03
N GLN A 15 -2.78 2.77 12.04
CA GLN A 15 -3.02 3.81 11.02
C GLN A 15 -4.29 3.54 10.25
N MET A 16 -4.48 2.29 9.81
CA MET A 16 -5.63 1.95 8.97
C MET A 16 -6.94 2.00 9.75
N THR A 17 -6.99 1.37 10.93
CA THR A 17 -8.24 1.22 11.67
C THR A 17 -8.61 2.42 12.52
N ASN A 18 -7.63 3.21 12.95
CA ASN A 18 -7.89 4.32 13.89
C ASN A 18 -7.71 5.70 13.28
N ILE A 19 -7.01 5.82 12.15
CA ILE A 19 -6.70 7.13 11.56
C ILE A 19 -7.33 7.28 10.18
N ARG A 20 -7.05 6.36 9.25
CA ARG A 20 -7.48 6.48 7.85
C ARG A 20 -8.90 5.98 7.60
N CYS A 21 -9.14 4.74 7.94
CA CYS A 21 -10.39 4.07 7.61
C CYS A 21 -10.98 3.42 8.86
N ILE A 22 -11.52 4.25 9.75
CA ILE A 22 -12.11 3.79 11.01
C ILE A 22 -13.21 2.76 10.71
N GLY A 23 -13.09 1.58 11.30
CA GLY A 23 -14.04 0.49 11.08
C GLY A 23 -13.66 -0.45 9.96
N SER A 24 -12.54 -0.22 9.26
CA SER A 24 -12.03 -1.18 8.29
C SER A 24 -11.62 -2.48 8.99
N LYS A 25 -11.65 -3.58 8.25
CA LYS A 25 -11.35 -4.90 8.82
C LYS A 25 -10.19 -5.55 8.10
N TYR A 26 -9.16 -5.89 8.86
CA TYR A 26 -8.06 -6.69 8.37
C TYR A 26 -8.54 -8.12 8.11
N LEU A 27 -8.32 -8.63 6.90
CA LEU A 27 -8.73 -9.97 6.54
C LEU A 27 -7.58 -10.96 6.59
N LYS A 28 -6.47 -10.62 5.92
CA LYS A 28 -5.33 -11.54 5.85
C LYS A 28 -4.11 -10.86 5.27
N THR A 29 -2.96 -11.44 5.54
CA THR A 29 -1.71 -11.11 4.88
C THR A 29 -1.69 -11.77 3.51
N PHE A 30 -1.12 -11.09 2.52
CA PHE A 30 -1.04 -11.60 1.16
C PHE A 30 0.25 -11.11 0.50
N PHE A 31 0.85 -11.96 -0.34
CA PHE A 31 2.06 -11.62 -1.09
C PHE A 31 1.69 -11.49 -2.56
N LEU A 32 1.71 -10.26 -3.07
CA LEU A 32 1.37 -9.98 -4.46
C LEU A 32 2.52 -10.42 -5.37
N LYS A 33 2.28 -11.41 -6.20
CA LYS A 33 3.32 -11.99 -7.07
C LYS A 33 3.64 -11.08 -8.25
N ASP A 34 4.92 -11.12 -8.65
CA ASP A 34 5.44 -10.41 -9.81
C ASP A 34 5.42 -8.89 -9.68
N TYR A 35 5.43 -8.41 -8.46
CA TYR A 35 5.59 -7.00 -8.11
C TYR A 35 6.65 -6.86 -7.04
N LYS A 36 7.40 -5.77 -7.11
CA LYS A 36 8.35 -5.44 -6.05
C LYS A 36 8.05 -4.06 -5.49
N LEU A 37 8.26 -3.91 -4.20
CA LEU A 37 8.09 -2.64 -3.49
C LEU A 37 9.22 -1.69 -3.85
N ILE A 38 8.86 -0.46 -4.21
CA ILE A 38 9.81 0.62 -4.47
C ILE A 38 9.32 1.86 -3.75
N PHE A 39 10.18 2.87 -3.67
CA PHE A 39 9.83 4.18 -3.10
C PHE A 39 10.10 5.25 -4.14
N CYS A 40 9.13 6.15 -4.32
CA CYS A 40 9.17 7.10 -5.43
C CYS A 40 8.24 8.28 -5.19
N HIS A 41 8.35 9.26 -6.07
CA HIS A 41 7.51 10.45 -6.04
C HIS A 41 7.27 10.92 -7.48
N PRO A 42 6.10 11.49 -7.79
CA PRO A 42 5.85 11.98 -9.15
C PRO A 42 6.63 13.25 -9.49
N ASN A 43 7.11 13.98 -8.50
CA ASN A 43 7.88 15.20 -8.69
C ASN A 43 9.38 14.94 -8.48
N LYS A 44 10.16 15.16 -9.53
CA LYS A 44 11.60 14.95 -9.50
C LYS A 44 12.31 15.74 -8.40
N LEU A 45 11.80 16.92 -8.07
CA LEU A 45 12.43 17.82 -7.08
C LEU A 45 12.09 17.47 -5.64
N ASN A 46 11.16 16.56 -5.42
CA ASN A 46 10.78 16.17 -4.06
C ASN A 46 11.91 15.37 -3.41
N LYS A 47 12.21 15.67 -2.15
CA LYS A 47 13.29 15.03 -1.42
C LYS A 47 13.01 13.57 -1.13
N PHE A 48 11.78 13.26 -0.73
CA PHE A 48 11.39 11.93 -0.28
C PHE A 48 10.38 11.30 -1.21
N GLY A 49 10.30 9.97 -1.13
CA GLY A 49 9.30 9.19 -1.84
C GLY A 49 8.51 8.29 -0.92
N TYR A 50 7.46 7.71 -1.47
CA TYR A 50 6.54 6.86 -0.73
C TYR A 50 6.33 5.56 -1.50
N GLY A 51 5.64 4.61 -0.88
CA GLY A 51 5.52 3.27 -1.41
C GLY A 51 4.81 3.20 -2.76
N ASN A 52 5.34 2.37 -3.60
CA ASN A 52 4.78 2.02 -4.90
C ASN A 52 5.18 0.58 -5.20
N VAL A 53 4.50 -0.03 -6.14
CA VAL A 53 4.89 -1.36 -6.62
C VAL A 53 5.15 -1.28 -8.11
N MET A 54 6.16 -2.01 -8.57
CA MET A 54 6.43 -2.12 -10.00
C MET A 54 6.49 -3.57 -10.40
N LYS A 55 6.04 -3.86 -11.61
CA LYS A 55 6.11 -5.24 -12.12
C LYS A 55 7.55 -5.71 -12.17
N ASN A 56 7.77 -6.88 -11.62
CA ASN A 56 9.09 -7.50 -11.60
C ASN A 56 8.91 -9.00 -11.43
N LYS A 57 9.01 -9.72 -12.55
CA LYS A 57 8.78 -11.17 -12.57
C LYS A 57 9.67 -11.88 -11.55
N GLY A 58 9.06 -12.72 -10.73
CA GLY A 58 9.76 -13.49 -9.70
C GLY A 58 9.83 -12.81 -8.36
N SER A 59 9.44 -11.54 -8.27
CA SER A 59 9.38 -10.82 -6.98
C SER A 59 8.02 -11.00 -6.33
N GLU A 60 7.95 -10.72 -5.04
CA GLU A 60 6.70 -10.68 -4.29
C GLU A 60 6.68 -9.43 -3.41
N THR A 61 5.51 -8.83 -3.28
CA THR A 61 5.32 -7.68 -2.40
C THR A 61 4.38 -8.07 -1.27
N PRO A 62 4.83 -8.04 -0.01
CA PRO A 62 3.98 -8.36 1.12
C PRO A 62 2.99 -7.23 1.39
N GLY A 63 1.80 -7.60 1.83
CA GLY A 63 0.78 -6.63 2.16
C GLY A 63 -0.37 -7.22 2.93
N ALA A 64 -1.36 -6.37 3.20
CA ALA A 64 -2.55 -6.73 3.94
C ALA A 64 -3.78 -6.51 3.09
N ILE A 65 -4.70 -7.46 3.12
CA ILE A 65 -6.00 -7.29 2.49
C ILE A 65 -7.00 -6.81 3.54
N TRP A 66 -7.63 -5.69 3.24
CA TRP A 66 -8.61 -5.03 4.09
C TRP A 66 -9.98 -5.06 3.44
N LYS A 67 -11.00 -5.21 4.27
CA LYS A 67 -12.39 -5.04 3.87
C LYS A 67 -12.79 -3.62 4.24
N ILE A 68 -13.20 -2.84 3.25
CA ILE A 68 -13.51 -1.42 3.45
C ILE A 68 -14.86 -1.07 2.83
N THR A 69 -15.37 0.10 3.20
CA THR A 69 -16.61 0.65 2.64
C THR A 69 -16.27 1.58 1.47
N ARG A 70 -17.30 1.98 0.73
CA ARG A 70 -17.14 2.99 -0.32
C ARG A 70 -16.62 4.32 0.26
N LYS A 71 -17.10 4.68 1.45
CA LYS A 71 -16.65 5.89 2.12
C LYS A 71 -15.17 5.83 2.47
N HIS A 72 -14.69 4.67 2.90
CA HIS A 72 -13.26 4.43 3.13
C HIS A 72 -12.47 4.58 1.83
N GLU A 73 -13.00 4.07 0.73
CA GLU A 73 -12.33 4.20 -0.56
C GLU A 73 -12.18 5.67 -0.96
N GLU A 74 -13.20 6.49 -0.73
CA GLU A 74 -13.14 7.91 -1.01
C GLU A 74 -12.05 8.60 -0.18
N ILE A 75 -11.90 8.20 1.07
CA ILE A 75 -10.83 8.73 1.95
C ILE A 75 -9.46 8.34 1.41
N LEU A 76 -9.28 7.09 1.04
CA LEU A 76 -8.03 6.60 0.46
C LEU A 76 -7.71 7.31 -0.86
N ASP A 77 -8.73 7.51 -1.70
CA ASP A 77 -8.55 8.21 -2.98
C ASP A 77 -7.97 9.60 -2.77
N ARG A 78 -8.42 10.30 -1.75
CA ARG A 78 -7.90 11.65 -1.44
C ARG A 78 -6.44 11.57 -0.96
N TYR A 79 -6.12 10.63 -0.09
CA TYR A 79 -4.75 10.46 0.41
C TYR A 79 -3.79 10.11 -0.71
N GLU A 80 -4.22 9.26 -1.64
CA GLU A 80 -3.37 8.80 -2.73
C GLU A 80 -3.35 9.76 -3.92
N GLY A 81 -4.17 10.80 -3.90
CA GLY A 81 -4.28 11.72 -5.03
C GLY A 81 -4.80 11.04 -6.29
N PHE A 82 -5.74 10.11 -6.12
CA PHE A 82 -6.37 9.41 -7.25
C PHE A 82 -7.27 10.38 -8.01
N PRO A 83 -7.26 10.38 -9.33
CA PRO A 83 -6.50 9.50 -10.24
C PRO A 83 -5.17 10.07 -10.73
N ASN A 84 -4.76 11.25 -10.26
CA ASN A 84 -3.61 11.95 -10.82
C ASN A 84 -2.26 11.40 -10.37
N THR A 85 -2.07 11.22 -9.07
CA THR A 85 -0.81 10.71 -8.50
C THR A 85 -0.76 9.20 -8.56
N TYR A 86 -1.73 8.56 -7.93
CA TYR A 86 -1.87 7.11 -7.99
C TYR A 86 -3.09 6.75 -8.82
N GLN A 87 -3.00 5.64 -9.55
CA GLN A 87 -4.10 5.02 -10.26
C GLN A 87 -4.50 3.75 -9.52
N LYS A 88 -5.57 3.10 -9.95
CA LYS A 88 -6.03 1.84 -9.35
C LYS A 88 -5.77 0.69 -10.29
N GLU A 89 -5.30 -0.42 -9.71
CA GLU A 89 -5.18 -1.69 -10.40
C GLU A 89 -5.93 -2.73 -9.58
N TYR A 90 -6.18 -3.87 -10.17
CA TYR A 90 -6.99 -4.91 -9.53
C TYR A 90 -6.37 -6.27 -9.78
N PHE A 91 -6.56 -7.17 -8.83
CA PHE A 91 -6.33 -8.59 -9.05
C PHE A 91 -7.48 -9.38 -8.43
N TYR A 92 -7.57 -10.63 -8.79
CA TYR A 92 -8.65 -11.49 -8.30
C TYR A 92 -8.07 -12.57 -7.40
N LEU A 93 -8.73 -12.80 -6.28
CA LEU A 93 -8.37 -13.83 -5.32
C LEU A 93 -9.66 -14.51 -4.88
N ASN A 94 -9.82 -15.81 -5.22
CA ASN A 94 -11.04 -16.55 -4.92
C ASN A 94 -12.31 -15.80 -5.38
N GLU A 95 -12.29 -15.32 -6.62
CA GLU A 95 -13.39 -14.59 -7.25
C GLU A 95 -13.66 -13.20 -6.67
N LYS A 96 -12.88 -12.76 -5.70
CA LYS A 96 -12.99 -11.41 -5.16
C LYS A 96 -12.06 -10.47 -5.89
N LYS A 97 -12.60 -9.33 -6.29
CA LYS A 97 -11.83 -8.26 -6.94
C LYS A 97 -11.15 -7.43 -5.87
N ILE A 98 -9.84 -7.36 -5.92
CA ILE A 98 -9.05 -6.66 -4.91
C ILE A 98 -8.34 -5.47 -5.55
N MET A 99 -8.56 -4.29 -4.97
CA MET A 99 -8.03 -3.02 -5.45
C MET A 99 -6.68 -2.72 -4.79
N PHE A 100 -5.77 -2.12 -5.56
CA PHE A 100 -4.58 -1.50 -4.98
C PHE A 100 -4.21 -0.25 -5.77
N TYR A 101 -3.46 0.63 -5.12
CA TYR A 101 -3.00 1.85 -5.77
C TYR A 101 -1.62 1.63 -6.36
N ILE A 102 -1.39 2.23 -7.55
CA ILE A 102 -0.11 2.14 -8.23
C ILE A 102 0.21 3.48 -8.88
N MET A 103 1.46 3.90 -8.78
CA MET A 103 1.94 5.13 -9.42
C MET A 103 2.68 4.74 -10.68
N LYS A 104 2.20 5.22 -11.83
CA LYS A 104 2.76 4.81 -13.14
C LYS A 104 3.89 5.71 -13.63
N LYS A 105 3.88 6.98 -13.23
CA LYS A 105 4.93 7.94 -13.60
C LYS A 105 5.57 8.46 -12.34
N TYR A 106 6.89 8.23 -12.21
CA TYR A 106 7.57 8.52 -10.95
C TYR A 106 9.07 8.63 -11.11
N TYR A 107 9.70 9.18 -10.08
CA TYR A 107 11.15 9.19 -9.90
C TYR A 107 11.47 8.45 -8.61
N LEU A 108 12.49 7.60 -8.64
CA LEU A 108 12.90 6.85 -7.44
C LEU A 108 13.42 7.83 -6.39
N LYS A 109 12.96 7.65 -5.15
CA LYS A 109 13.30 8.52 -4.03
C LYS A 109 13.45 7.69 -2.76
N LYS A 110 14.30 8.19 -1.86
CA LYS A 110 14.48 7.58 -0.55
C LYS A 110 13.25 7.89 0.33
N PRO A 111 12.70 6.93 1.06
CA PRO A 111 11.57 7.19 1.96
C PRO A 111 12.02 7.88 3.24
N PRO A 112 11.13 8.66 3.89
CA PRO A 112 11.42 9.20 5.23
C PRO A 112 11.50 8.05 6.24
N LYS A 113 12.34 8.22 7.27
CA LYS A 113 12.49 7.19 8.30
C LYS A 113 11.18 6.89 9.02
N SER A 114 10.40 7.92 9.34
CA SER A 114 9.11 7.73 10.02
C SER A 114 8.15 6.88 9.22
N TYR A 115 8.18 7.03 7.88
CA TYR A 115 7.34 6.25 6.99
C TYR A 115 7.76 4.77 6.99
N ILE A 116 9.07 4.52 6.97
CA ILE A 116 9.61 3.16 7.06
C ILE A 116 9.24 2.52 8.41
N ASP A 117 9.34 3.27 9.50
CA ASP A 117 8.97 2.77 10.82
C ASP A 117 7.51 2.35 10.86
N THR A 118 6.63 3.12 10.23
CA THR A 118 5.20 2.80 10.14
C THR A 118 4.98 1.50 9.37
N ILE A 119 5.68 1.31 8.26
CA ILE A 119 5.57 0.07 7.46
C ILE A 119 6.09 -1.12 8.28
N ASN A 120 7.23 -0.97 8.92
CA ASN A 120 7.83 -2.07 9.68
C ASN A 120 6.93 -2.50 10.84
N GLU A 121 6.27 -1.56 11.51
CA GLU A 121 5.28 -1.89 12.52
C GLU A 121 4.09 -2.61 11.89
N GLY A 122 3.67 -2.20 10.71
CA GLY A 122 2.62 -2.89 9.95
C GLY A 122 2.99 -4.33 9.61
N TYR A 123 4.24 -4.57 9.26
CA TYR A 123 4.72 -5.94 9.02
C TYR A 123 4.54 -6.79 10.25
N LYS A 124 4.88 -6.26 11.43
CA LYS A 124 4.68 -6.98 12.70
C LYS A 124 3.19 -7.25 12.94
N ASN A 125 2.33 -6.27 12.69
CA ASN A 125 0.88 -6.43 12.84
C ASN A 125 0.34 -7.57 11.97
N CYS A 126 0.93 -7.77 10.80
CA CYS A 126 0.47 -8.76 9.83
C CYS A 126 1.24 -10.09 9.90
N ASN A 127 2.10 -10.26 10.89
CA ASN A 127 2.96 -11.44 11.04
C ASN A 127 3.86 -11.65 9.82
N ILE A 128 4.33 -10.57 9.23
CA ILE A 128 5.28 -10.62 8.13
C ILE A 128 6.68 -10.51 8.72
N ASP A 129 7.49 -11.55 8.54
CA ASP A 129 8.85 -11.61 9.09
C ASP A 129 9.84 -10.93 8.13
N LEU A 130 9.63 -9.64 7.93
CA LEU A 130 10.47 -8.80 7.10
C LEU A 130 10.59 -7.44 7.74
N SER A 131 11.66 -6.73 7.42
CA SER A 131 11.80 -5.32 7.79
C SER A 131 12.54 -4.58 6.70
N ILE A 132 12.20 -3.30 6.52
CA ILE A 132 12.84 -2.44 5.55
C ILE A 132 13.89 -1.62 6.27
N THR A 133 15.09 -1.55 5.69
CA THR A 133 16.18 -0.73 6.21
C THR A 133 16.63 0.26 5.13
N TYR A 134 16.90 1.49 5.57
CA TYR A 134 17.40 2.56 4.70
C TYR A 134 18.40 3.40 5.43
#